data_e0af7cca0beafbb055621c9daf515a6a
#
_entry.id   e0af7cca0beafbb055621c9daf515a6a
#
_cell.length_a   1.000
_cell.length_b   1.000
_cell.length_c   1.000
_cell.angle_alpha   90.00
_cell.angle_beta   90.00
_cell.angle_gamma   90.00
#
_symmetry.space_group_name_H-M   'P 1'
#
loop_
_entity.id
_entity.type
_entity.pdbx_description
1 polymer ?
#
loop_
_entity_poly.entity_id
_entity_poly.type
_entity_poly.pdbx_seq_one_letter_code
_entity_poly.pdbx_strand_id
1 'polypeptide(L)'
;MNYRIKWLNGICCATLMLSLVTSCADGVDDNERFSPGAGVTNAQLAAPKLDLDNFKVQTAGDGSQSVDVSWPVVFGAGGYLANVNIVNDPENPIAVVKDSVIDGCHFSFKRELDTKYEVSVGTLGNEKLNNKASVTPSVVAYSTMLPATTIPAGIEISQFIAENLPANSTDEIAFELIGGETYQLSGKADLRVANVTIRGDRYNRPLVVVSNEGTFLNQNGLVLRYINFDMTEAPLTSLITINGDADARFSTEALGIKAMADNVKDGYIVMNPVSLESCNLRNVPSSIIATGAVNEGTSGWAFKNIRIDNCVVQFNKANSKPAISLEDNWGFAGIERMTLTNSTFYNLADFKCRFLRYGVRMQPERAFGPGATTQHSLTYCTFYKTFTGDQFANNMDNSGLVATINHCIFYDINRLDQYCFRSGTSQVSSDNVSWLAGDEASLHNNVLKMSTEVDPNFAGPTTEMFNLDDPKGGVNFRPQAAICIDNKIGDPRWFE
;
A
#
# COMPACT_ATOMS: atom_id res chain seq x y z
N MET A 1 -48.17 31.44 -11.10
CA MET A 1 -47.94 30.71 -12.34
C MET A 1 -46.56 30.00 -12.26
N ASN A 2 -46.41 29.02 -11.36
CA ASN A 2 -45.13 28.28 -11.15
C ASN A 2 -45.35 26.98 -10.36
N TYR A 3 -46.30 26.14 -10.81
CA TYR A 3 -46.54 24.81 -10.17
C TYR A 3 -46.57 23.62 -11.16
N ARG A 4 -46.13 23.79 -12.42
CA ARG A 4 -46.18 22.72 -13.43
C ARG A 4 -44.86 22.08 -13.82
N ILE A 5 -43.73 22.50 -13.26
CA ILE A 5 -42.41 21.96 -13.66
C ILE A 5 -41.85 20.91 -12.67
N LYS A 6 -42.41 20.79 -11.46
CA LYS A 6 -41.89 19.81 -10.46
C LYS A 6 -42.43 18.37 -10.63
N TRP A 7 -43.40 18.12 -11.45
CA TRP A 7 -43.94 16.77 -11.68
C TRP A 7 -43.28 16.01 -12.85
N LEU A 8 -42.66 16.71 -13.80
CA LEU A 8 -41.99 16.05 -14.93
C LEU A 8 -40.64 15.42 -14.54
N ASN A 9 -39.92 15.99 -13.56
CA ASN A 9 -38.63 15.44 -13.13
C ASN A 9 -38.79 14.20 -12.22
N GLY A 10 -39.92 14.01 -11.58
CA GLY A 10 -40.21 12.82 -10.77
C GLY A 10 -40.52 11.57 -11.57
N ILE A 11 -41.12 11.74 -12.75
CA ILE A 11 -41.54 10.62 -13.61
C ILE A 11 -40.37 10.13 -14.46
N CYS A 12 -39.44 10.99 -14.88
CA CYS A 12 -38.24 10.58 -15.58
C CYS A 12 -37.26 9.79 -14.70
N CYS A 13 -37.13 10.12 -13.41
CA CYS A 13 -36.25 9.33 -12.48
C CYS A 13 -36.87 7.98 -12.12
N ALA A 14 -38.21 7.87 -12.02
CA ALA A 14 -38.87 6.60 -11.72
C ALA A 14 -38.83 5.63 -12.91
N THR A 15 -38.91 6.13 -14.15
CA THR A 15 -38.76 5.30 -15.35
C THR A 15 -37.33 4.87 -15.62
N LEU A 16 -36.31 5.65 -15.20
CA LEU A 16 -34.89 5.24 -15.35
C LEU A 16 -34.49 4.20 -14.30
N MET A 17 -35.12 4.19 -13.12
CA MET A 17 -34.85 3.15 -12.10
C MET A 17 -35.57 1.83 -12.36
N LEU A 18 -36.66 1.83 -13.12
CA LEU A 18 -37.35 0.58 -13.49
C LEU A 18 -36.69 -0.16 -14.66
N SER A 19 -35.85 0.53 -15.45
CA SER A 19 -35.13 -0.09 -16.56
C SER A 19 -33.82 -0.77 -16.14
N LEU A 20 -33.35 -0.60 -14.87
CA LEU A 20 -32.13 -1.23 -14.35
C LEU A 20 -32.37 -2.56 -13.63
N VAL A 21 -33.62 -2.96 -13.40
CA VAL A 21 -33.93 -4.26 -12.76
C VAL A 21 -34.48 -5.32 -13.73
N THR A 22 -34.57 -5.02 -15.03
CA THR A 22 -34.98 -6.02 -16.02
C THR A 22 -33.86 -6.60 -16.86
N SER A 23 -32.59 -6.26 -16.55
CA SER A 23 -31.40 -6.76 -17.26
C SER A 23 -30.78 -8.02 -16.67
N CYS A 24 -31.44 -8.69 -15.74
CA CYS A 24 -30.94 -9.95 -15.17
C CYS A 24 -31.91 -11.11 -15.25
N ALA A 25 -32.82 -11.10 -16.25
CA ALA A 25 -33.77 -12.19 -16.41
C ALA A 25 -34.04 -12.56 -17.87
N ASP A 26 -33.15 -12.26 -18.80
CA ASP A 26 -33.15 -12.99 -20.04
C ASP A 26 -32.40 -14.29 -19.80
N GLY A 27 -33.07 -15.18 -19.09
CA GLY A 27 -32.76 -16.59 -19.21
C GLY A 27 -32.77 -16.92 -20.71
N VAL A 28 -31.91 -17.81 -21.11
CA VAL A 28 -31.78 -18.41 -22.43
C VAL A 28 -33.06 -18.33 -23.18
N ASP A 29 -33.06 -17.61 -24.30
CA ASP A 29 -34.23 -17.45 -25.17
C ASP A 29 -34.81 -18.85 -25.43
N ASP A 30 -36.11 -19.07 -25.20
CA ASP A 30 -36.79 -20.36 -25.43
C ASP A 30 -36.60 -20.89 -26.86
N ASN A 31 -36.05 -20.06 -27.75
CA ASN A 31 -35.67 -20.42 -29.11
C ASN A 31 -34.22 -20.94 -29.23
N GLU A 32 -33.40 -20.84 -28.24
CA GLU A 32 -32.12 -21.59 -28.14
C GLU A 32 -32.36 -23.02 -27.66
N ARG A 33 -33.30 -23.67 -28.33
CA ARG A 33 -33.42 -25.13 -28.23
C ARG A 33 -32.18 -25.73 -28.91
N PHE A 34 -31.22 -26.13 -28.14
CA PHE A 34 -30.19 -27.06 -28.56
C PHE A 34 -30.96 -28.25 -29.19
N SER A 35 -30.86 -28.41 -30.51
CA SER A 35 -31.54 -29.47 -31.22
C SER A 35 -31.32 -30.80 -30.51
N PRO A 36 -32.37 -31.56 -30.13
CA PRO A 36 -32.17 -32.85 -29.46
C PRO A 36 -31.38 -33.87 -30.28
N GLY A 37 -31.14 -33.58 -31.56
CA GLY A 37 -30.36 -34.44 -32.47
C GLY A 37 -28.85 -34.24 -32.46
N ALA A 38 -28.30 -33.26 -31.73
CA ALA A 38 -26.88 -33.01 -31.55
C ALA A 38 -26.43 -33.18 -30.09
N GLY A 39 -27.33 -33.58 -29.18
CA GLY A 39 -27.08 -33.68 -27.75
C GLY A 39 -26.13 -34.86 -27.44
N VAL A 40 -25.05 -34.57 -26.74
CA VAL A 40 -24.17 -35.59 -26.14
C VAL A 40 -24.97 -36.28 -25.04
N THR A 41 -25.22 -37.60 -25.20
CA THR A 41 -25.92 -38.42 -24.22
C THR A 41 -25.11 -39.69 -23.90
N ASN A 42 -25.32 -40.25 -22.70
CA ASN A 42 -24.62 -41.43 -22.20
C ASN A 42 -23.07 -41.32 -22.28
N ALA A 43 -22.56 -40.13 -22.06
CA ALA A 43 -21.15 -39.81 -22.25
C ALA A 43 -20.44 -39.49 -20.94
N GLN A 44 -19.17 -39.81 -20.89
CA GLN A 44 -18.23 -39.23 -19.94
C GLN A 44 -17.83 -37.85 -20.47
N LEU A 45 -18.23 -36.76 -19.80
CA LEU A 45 -17.93 -35.41 -20.22
C LEU A 45 -16.46 -35.05 -19.96
N ALA A 46 -15.89 -34.25 -20.85
CA ALA A 46 -14.60 -33.61 -20.61
C ALA A 46 -14.76 -32.36 -19.73
N ALA A 47 -13.66 -31.95 -19.09
CA ALA A 47 -13.62 -30.61 -18.46
C ALA A 47 -13.65 -29.51 -19.55
N PRO A 48 -14.10 -28.31 -19.23
CA PRO A 48 -14.09 -27.20 -20.17
C PRO A 48 -12.66 -26.82 -20.53
N LYS A 49 -12.44 -26.34 -21.75
CA LYS A 49 -11.13 -25.84 -22.15
C LYS A 49 -10.91 -24.48 -21.47
N LEU A 50 -9.88 -24.42 -20.60
CA LEU A 50 -9.52 -23.24 -19.83
C LEU A 50 -8.01 -22.95 -20.03
N ASP A 51 -7.68 -21.71 -20.36
CA ASP A 51 -6.32 -21.18 -20.47
C ASP A 51 -6.28 -19.72 -20.00
N LEU A 52 -5.09 -19.09 -20.01
CA LEU A 52 -4.93 -17.72 -19.52
C LEU A 52 -5.72 -16.67 -20.34
N ASP A 53 -6.01 -16.92 -21.61
CA ASP A 53 -6.80 -16.02 -22.45
C ASP A 53 -8.26 -15.92 -21.99
N ASN A 54 -8.69 -16.86 -21.18
CA ASN A 54 -10.02 -16.89 -20.57
C ASN A 54 -10.18 -15.95 -19.36
N PHE A 55 -9.07 -15.34 -18.87
CA PHE A 55 -9.05 -14.50 -17.67
C PHE A 55 -9.04 -13.02 -18.06
N LYS A 56 -10.06 -12.27 -17.66
CA LYS A 56 -10.16 -10.84 -17.95
C LYS A 56 -10.28 -10.04 -16.67
N VAL A 57 -9.43 -9.02 -16.51
CA VAL A 57 -9.50 -8.12 -15.37
C VAL A 57 -10.57 -7.07 -15.59
N GLN A 58 -11.45 -6.92 -14.62
CA GLN A 58 -12.46 -5.88 -14.54
C GLN A 58 -12.11 -4.92 -13.40
N THR A 59 -12.25 -3.62 -13.63
CA THR A 59 -12.02 -2.60 -12.60
C THR A 59 -13.34 -1.88 -12.33
N ALA A 60 -13.78 -1.89 -11.08
CA ALA A 60 -14.95 -1.17 -10.64
C ALA A 60 -14.69 0.33 -10.46
N GLY A 61 -15.76 1.13 -10.36
CA GLY A 61 -15.64 2.58 -10.20
C GLY A 61 -14.95 3.04 -8.91
N ASP A 62 -14.88 2.19 -7.89
CA ASP A 62 -14.15 2.41 -6.63
C ASP A 62 -12.67 1.99 -6.70
N GLY A 63 -12.22 1.49 -7.85
CA GLY A 63 -10.85 1.02 -8.07
C GLY A 63 -10.61 -0.44 -7.67
N SER A 64 -11.60 -1.13 -7.10
CA SER A 64 -11.47 -2.56 -6.81
C SER A 64 -11.42 -3.37 -8.11
N GLN A 65 -10.71 -4.50 -8.08
CA GLN A 65 -10.53 -5.35 -9.25
C GLN A 65 -11.09 -6.76 -9.02
N SER A 66 -11.65 -7.33 -10.08
CA SER A 66 -12.03 -8.72 -10.15
C SER A 66 -11.45 -9.38 -11.40
N VAL A 67 -11.36 -10.69 -11.38
CA VAL A 67 -11.02 -11.51 -12.55
C VAL A 67 -12.29 -12.21 -13.00
N ASP A 68 -12.68 -11.97 -14.24
CA ASP A 68 -13.76 -12.69 -14.90
C ASP A 68 -13.17 -13.84 -15.72
N VAL A 69 -13.61 -15.06 -15.42
CA VAL A 69 -13.13 -16.30 -16.04
C VAL A 69 -14.26 -16.90 -16.88
N SER A 70 -13.99 -17.13 -18.14
CA SER A 70 -14.99 -17.67 -19.07
C SER A 70 -14.44 -18.86 -19.86
N TRP A 71 -15.30 -19.75 -20.31
CA TRP A 71 -14.93 -20.93 -21.08
C TRP A 71 -15.97 -21.30 -22.12
N PRO A 72 -15.59 -22.05 -23.18
CA PRO A 72 -16.54 -22.58 -24.14
C PRO A 72 -17.49 -23.61 -23.51
N VAL A 73 -18.74 -23.60 -23.94
CA VAL A 73 -19.76 -24.54 -23.49
C VAL A 73 -19.33 -25.98 -23.73
N VAL A 74 -19.51 -26.83 -22.73
CA VAL A 74 -19.40 -28.32 -22.90
C VAL A 74 -20.80 -28.87 -23.15
N PHE A 75 -21.05 -29.33 -24.36
CA PHE A 75 -22.36 -29.84 -24.72
C PHE A 75 -22.74 -31.07 -23.88
N GLY A 76 -23.96 -31.04 -23.36
CA GLY A 76 -24.48 -32.09 -22.51
C GLY A 76 -24.10 -31.97 -21.04
N ALA A 77 -23.47 -30.88 -20.63
CA ALA A 77 -23.19 -30.57 -19.23
C ALA A 77 -24.46 -30.30 -18.43
N GLY A 78 -24.43 -30.58 -17.13
CA GLY A 78 -25.44 -30.19 -16.15
C GLY A 78 -25.06 -28.93 -15.36
N GLY A 79 -23.98 -28.27 -15.76
CA GLY A 79 -23.35 -27.14 -15.08
C GLY A 79 -21.85 -27.34 -14.89
N TYR A 80 -21.23 -26.50 -14.11
CA TYR A 80 -19.79 -26.55 -13.81
C TYR A 80 -19.54 -26.41 -12.32
N LEU A 81 -18.43 -26.98 -11.87
CA LEU A 81 -17.93 -26.85 -10.49
C LEU A 81 -16.63 -26.03 -10.52
N ALA A 82 -16.64 -24.85 -9.91
CA ALA A 82 -15.50 -23.96 -9.89
C ALA A 82 -14.87 -23.86 -8.49
N ASN A 83 -13.53 -23.86 -8.47
CA ASN A 83 -12.74 -23.57 -7.28
C ASN A 83 -11.63 -22.58 -7.63
N VAL A 84 -11.32 -21.70 -6.67
CA VAL A 84 -10.18 -20.78 -6.72
C VAL A 84 -9.45 -20.85 -5.41
N ASN A 85 -8.18 -21.19 -5.45
CA ASN A 85 -7.30 -21.20 -4.30
C ASN A 85 -6.17 -20.18 -4.49
N ILE A 86 -5.81 -19.48 -3.43
CA ILE A 86 -4.54 -18.76 -3.34
C ILE A 86 -3.47 -19.80 -2.98
N VAL A 87 -2.43 -19.88 -3.80
CA VAL A 87 -1.34 -20.86 -3.70
C VAL A 87 0.03 -20.17 -3.59
N ASN A 88 0.08 -18.99 -2.96
CA ASN A 88 1.36 -18.36 -2.63
C ASN A 88 2.20 -19.30 -1.75
N ASP A 89 1.57 -19.92 -0.75
CA ASP A 89 2.09 -21.08 -0.02
C ASP A 89 1.40 -22.34 -0.53
N PRO A 90 2.08 -23.19 -1.33
CA PRO A 90 1.48 -24.40 -1.86
C PRO A 90 1.10 -25.45 -0.79
N GLU A 91 1.77 -25.40 0.36
CA GLU A 91 1.49 -26.32 1.48
C GLU A 91 0.22 -25.94 2.24
N ASN A 92 -0.16 -24.64 2.20
CA ASN A 92 -1.31 -24.09 2.90
C ASN A 92 -2.20 -23.26 1.96
N PRO A 93 -2.88 -23.86 0.98
CA PRO A 93 -3.71 -23.11 0.03
C PRO A 93 -4.93 -22.50 0.74
N ILE A 94 -5.26 -21.26 0.35
CA ILE A 94 -6.42 -20.54 0.89
C ILE A 94 -7.54 -20.54 -0.14
N ALA A 95 -8.69 -21.12 0.20
CA ALA A 95 -9.84 -21.14 -0.70
C ALA A 95 -10.50 -19.76 -0.79
N VAL A 96 -10.58 -19.21 -1.99
CA VAL A 96 -11.31 -17.96 -2.32
C VAL A 96 -12.70 -18.29 -2.84
N VAL A 97 -12.81 -19.30 -3.71
CA VAL A 97 -14.05 -19.88 -4.19
C VAL A 97 -13.97 -21.37 -3.96
N LYS A 98 -14.96 -21.92 -3.26
CA LYS A 98 -14.98 -23.35 -2.92
C LYS A 98 -16.26 -23.97 -3.40
N ASP A 99 -16.10 -25.03 -4.20
CA ASP A 99 -17.19 -25.91 -4.68
C ASP A 99 -18.40 -25.14 -5.23
N SER A 100 -18.13 -24.04 -5.94
CA SER A 100 -19.18 -23.20 -6.50
C SER A 100 -19.80 -23.83 -7.75
N VAL A 101 -21.11 -24.08 -7.71
CA VAL A 101 -21.85 -24.58 -8.86
C VAL A 101 -22.24 -23.42 -9.75
N ILE A 102 -21.80 -23.48 -11.01
CA ILE A 102 -22.00 -22.46 -12.03
C ILE A 102 -22.93 -23.02 -13.11
N ASP A 103 -24.04 -22.32 -13.35
CA ASP A 103 -25.01 -22.69 -14.37
C ASP A 103 -24.67 -22.09 -15.76
N GLY A 104 -23.80 -21.09 -15.80
CA GLY A 104 -23.26 -20.48 -17.02
C GLY A 104 -21.85 -20.95 -17.35
N CYS A 105 -21.23 -20.29 -18.32
CA CYS A 105 -19.86 -20.56 -18.76
C CYS A 105 -18.88 -19.48 -18.29
N HIS A 106 -19.17 -18.82 -17.18
CA HIS A 106 -18.31 -17.80 -16.59
C HIS A 106 -18.56 -17.65 -15.10
N PHE A 107 -17.58 -17.16 -14.37
CA PHE A 107 -17.70 -16.65 -13.01
C PHE A 107 -16.63 -15.60 -12.76
N SER A 108 -16.74 -14.86 -11.66
CA SER A 108 -15.73 -13.89 -11.26
C SER A 108 -15.30 -14.06 -9.81
N PHE A 109 -14.06 -13.66 -9.53
CA PHE A 109 -13.53 -13.61 -8.16
C PHE A 109 -12.73 -12.33 -7.95
N LYS A 110 -12.59 -11.92 -6.68
CA LYS A 110 -11.82 -10.72 -6.31
C LYS A 110 -10.35 -10.92 -6.67
N ARG A 111 -9.80 -9.94 -7.40
CA ARG A 111 -8.37 -9.88 -7.70
C ARG A 111 -7.61 -9.24 -6.56
N GLU A 112 -6.63 -9.94 -6.02
CA GLU A 112 -5.67 -9.37 -5.08
C GLU A 112 -4.32 -9.18 -5.77
N LEU A 113 -3.56 -8.17 -5.36
CA LEU A 113 -2.20 -7.94 -5.86
C LEU A 113 -1.24 -9.00 -5.29
N ASP A 114 -0.15 -9.23 -5.99
CA ASP A 114 0.93 -10.15 -5.60
C ASP A 114 0.45 -11.53 -5.15
N THR A 115 -0.48 -12.09 -5.93
CA THR A 115 -1.17 -13.32 -5.57
C THR A 115 -1.05 -14.36 -6.70
N LYS A 116 -0.71 -15.58 -6.31
CA LYS A 116 -0.74 -16.75 -7.17
C LYS A 116 -2.03 -17.51 -6.92
N TYR A 117 -2.82 -17.71 -7.96
CA TYR A 117 -4.08 -18.45 -7.90
C TYR A 117 -3.95 -19.76 -8.67
N GLU A 118 -4.58 -20.78 -8.13
CA GLU A 118 -4.96 -21.98 -8.87
C GLU A 118 -6.46 -21.94 -9.09
N VAL A 119 -6.88 -21.92 -10.36
CA VAL A 119 -8.29 -21.90 -10.75
C VAL A 119 -8.63 -23.21 -11.40
N SER A 120 -9.62 -23.90 -10.88
CA SER A 120 -10.08 -25.18 -11.43
C SER A 120 -11.56 -25.13 -11.78
N VAL A 121 -11.91 -25.72 -12.94
CA VAL A 121 -13.29 -25.85 -13.41
C VAL A 121 -13.53 -27.25 -13.93
N GLY A 122 -14.48 -27.94 -13.32
CA GLY A 122 -14.95 -29.26 -13.74
C GLY A 122 -16.35 -29.18 -14.35
N THR A 123 -16.65 -30.09 -15.27
CA THR A 123 -18.00 -30.23 -15.84
C THR A 123 -18.84 -31.15 -14.97
N LEU A 124 -20.03 -30.71 -14.57
CA LEU A 124 -20.99 -31.54 -13.86
C LEU A 124 -21.75 -32.47 -14.81
N GLY A 125 -22.12 -33.65 -14.31
CA GLY A 125 -22.94 -34.58 -15.02
C GLY A 125 -24.37 -34.04 -15.26
N ASN A 126 -25.05 -34.60 -16.24
CA ASN A 126 -26.43 -34.28 -16.55
C ASN A 126 -27.28 -35.55 -16.50
N GLU A 127 -28.04 -35.72 -15.45
CA GLU A 127 -28.89 -36.91 -15.24
C GLU A 127 -29.93 -37.11 -16.34
N LYS A 128 -30.53 -36.02 -16.87
CA LYS A 128 -31.53 -36.10 -17.95
C LYS A 128 -30.95 -36.64 -19.23
N LEU A 129 -29.66 -36.49 -19.46
CA LEU A 129 -28.93 -36.97 -20.64
C LEU A 129 -28.10 -38.22 -20.33
N ASN A 130 -28.13 -38.71 -19.09
CA ASN A 130 -27.30 -39.78 -18.58
C ASN A 130 -25.79 -39.55 -18.81
N ASN A 131 -25.36 -38.27 -18.71
CA ASN A 131 -23.95 -37.90 -18.83
C ASN A 131 -23.29 -37.86 -17.48
N LYS A 132 -22.04 -38.35 -17.43
CA LYS A 132 -21.21 -38.33 -16.23
C LYS A 132 -20.33 -37.07 -16.20
N ALA A 133 -20.07 -36.57 -15.02
CA ALA A 133 -19.19 -35.41 -14.76
C ALA A 133 -17.75 -35.67 -15.30
N SER A 134 -17.01 -34.62 -15.59
CA SER A 134 -15.57 -34.79 -15.96
C SER A 134 -14.80 -35.50 -14.85
N VAL A 135 -13.88 -36.37 -15.23
CA VAL A 135 -13.06 -37.13 -14.26
C VAL A 135 -12.08 -36.22 -13.54
N THR A 136 -11.50 -35.27 -14.26
CA THR A 136 -10.58 -34.25 -13.73
C THR A 136 -11.05 -32.88 -14.17
N PRO A 137 -10.91 -31.85 -13.35
CA PRO A 137 -11.15 -30.47 -13.76
C PRO A 137 -10.03 -29.99 -14.70
N SER A 138 -10.30 -28.94 -15.45
CA SER A 138 -9.25 -28.09 -16.01
C SER A 138 -8.66 -27.22 -14.91
N VAL A 139 -7.35 -27.11 -14.86
CA VAL A 139 -6.64 -26.33 -13.86
C VAL A 139 -5.73 -25.33 -14.55
N VAL A 140 -5.80 -24.07 -14.14
CA VAL A 140 -4.95 -22.98 -14.65
C VAL A 140 -4.33 -22.23 -13.48
N ALA A 141 -3.01 -22.06 -13.53
CA ALA A 141 -2.30 -21.14 -12.63
C ALA A 141 -2.43 -19.71 -13.17
N TYR A 142 -2.99 -18.82 -12.38
CA TYR A 142 -3.13 -17.40 -12.69
C TYR A 142 -2.37 -16.58 -11.68
N SER A 143 -1.53 -15.64 -12.11
CA SER A 143 -0.72 -14.82 -11.21
C SER A 143 -0.94 -13.33 -11.49
N THR A 144 -1.07 -12.56 -10.42
CA THR A 144 -1.09 -11.10 -10.46
C THR A 144 0.26 -10.49 -10.10
N MET A 145 1.26 -11.35 -9.88
CA MET A 145 2.61 -10.91 -9.52
C MET A 145 3.34 -10.35 -10.74
N LEU A 146 4.03 -9.23 -10.54
CA LEU A 146 5.00 -8.76 -11.51
C LEU A 146 6.11 -9.83 -11.63
N PRO A 147 6.52 -10.24 -12.84
CA PRO A 147 7.68 -11.12 -13.00
C PRO A 147 8.91 -10.56 -12.29
N ALA A 148 9.59 -11.37 -11.49
CA ALA A 148 10.70 -10.94 -10.66
C ALA A 148 11.91 -11.85 -10.81
N THR A 149 13.10 -11.27 -10.64
CA THR A 149 14.34 -12.04 -10.49
C THR A 149 14.47 -12.43 -9.02
N THR A 150 14.54 -13.73 -8.74
CA THR A 150 14.71 -14.23 -7.37
C THR A 150 16.14 -13.96 -6.89
N ILE A 151 16.26 -13.34 -5.73
CA ILE A 151 17.54 -13.22 -5.00
C ILE A 151 17.76 -14.53 -4.25
N PRO A 152 18.83 -15.29 -4.52
CA PRO A 152 19.09 -16.55 -3.83
C PRO A 152 19.33 -16.33 -2.32
N ALA A 153 18.92 -17.30 -1.51
CA ALA A 153 19.16 -17.28 -0.07
C ALA A 153 20.69 -17.17 0.25
N GLY A 154 21.00 -16.41 1.29
CA GLY A 154 22.39 -16.23 1.75
C GLY A 154 23.24 -15.27 0.91
N ILE A 155 22.70 -14.69 -0.15
CA ILE A 155 23.39 -13.67 -0.96
C ILE A 155 23.13 -12.28 -0.34
N GLU A 156 24.16 -11.43 -0.36
CA GLU A 156 24.07 -10.04 0.04
C GLU A 156 23.29 -9.22 -1.00
N ILE A 157 22.26 -8.49 -0.56
CA ILE A 157 21.29 -7.84 -1.46
C ILE A 157 21.95 -6.79 -2.35
N SER A 158 22.84 -5.95 -1.79
CA SER A 158 23.46 -4.87 -2.57
C SER A 158 24.34 -5.40 -3.69
N GLN A 159 25.07 -6.49 -3.43
CA GLN A 159 25.90 -7.14 -4.43
C GLN A 159 25.04 -7.75 -5.56
N PHE A 160 23.99 -8.50 -5.19
CA PHE A 160 23.10 -9.10 -6.19
C PHE A 160 22.46 -8.05 -7.09
N ILE A 161 21.96 -6.95 -6.50
CA ILE A 161 21.37 -5.85 -7.26
C ILE A 161 22.40 -5.22 -8.21
N ALA A 162 23.63 -4.99 -7.75
CA ALA A 162 24.68 -4.41 -8.59
C ALA A 162 25.00 -5.26 -9.82
N GLU A 163 24.94 -6.59 -9.68
CA GLU A 163 25.21 -7.55 -10.75
C GLU A 163 24.04 -7.77 -11.72
N ASN A 164 22.80 -7.65 -11.24
CA ASN A 164 21.60 -8.05 -11.97
C ASN A 164 20.68 -6.90 -12.40
N LEU A 165 20.88 -5.69 -11.85
CA LEU A 165 20.09 -4.53 -12.24
C LEU A 165 20.64 -3.92 -13.54
N PRO A 166 19.84 -3.83 -14.63
CA PRO A 166 20.28 -3.24 -15.87
C PRO A 166 20.74 -1.79 -15.70
N ALA A 167 21.87 -1.46 -16.29
CA ALA A 167 22.36 -0.09 -16.28
C ALA A 167 21.42 0.82 -17.11
N ASN A 168 21.08 1.99 -16.57
CA ASN A 168 20.28 3.02 -17.25
C ASN A 168 18.82 2.66 -17.62
N SER A 169 18.29 1.51 -17.18
CA SER A 169 16.87 1.21 -17.34
C SER A 169 16.05 2.07 -16.39
N THR A 170 14.99 2.68 -16.91
CA THR A 170 13.94 3.36 -16.14
C THR A 170 12.68 2.48 -16.00
N ASP A 171 12.71 1.26 -16.53
CA ASP A 171 11.61 0.33 -16.50
C ASP A 171 11.32 -0.13 -15.06
N GLU A 172 10.13 -0.67 -14.87
CA GLU A 172 9.78 -1.33 -13.61
C GLU A 172 10.45 -2.70 -13.55
N ILE A 173 11.26 -2.90 -12.53
CA ILE A 173 12.04 -4.13 -12.31
C ILE A 173 11.66 -4.69 -10.94
N ALA A 174 11.41 -5.98 -10.87
CA ALA A 174 11.12 -6.65 -9.61
C ALA A 174 12.18 -7.66 -9.21
N PHE A 175 12.50 -7.68 -7.93
CA PHE A 175 13.25 -8.72 -7.24
C PHE A 175 12.36 -9.40 -6.21
N GLU A 176 12.59 -10.70 -6.03
CA GLU A 176 11.83 -11.51 -5.07
C GLU A 176 12.79 -12.18 -4.08
N LEU A 177 12.53 -12.00 -2.80
CA LEU A 177 13.18 -12.68 -1.68
C LEU A 177 12.40 -13.96 -1.35
N ILE A 178 13.10 -15.05 -1.14
CA ILE A 178 12.50 -16.34 -0.80
C ILE A 178 11.91 -16.26 0.62
N GLY A 179 10.69 -16.73 0.77
CA GLY A 179 9.97 -16.71 2.04
C GLY A 179 10.69 -17.48 3.14
N GLY A 180 10.72 -16.92 4.35
CA GLY A 180 11.36 -17.50 5.53
C GLY A 180 12.89 -17.45 5.56
N GLU A 181 13.53 -17.01 4.47
CA GLU A 181 14.99 -16.90 4.41
C GLU A 181 15.50 -15.59 5.03
N THR A 182 16.76 -15.62 5.44
CA THR A 182 17.44 -14.46 6.00
C THR A 182 18.46 -13.91 5.00
N TYR A 183 18.41 -12.60 4.80
CA TYR A 183 19.29 -11.85 3.89
C TYR A 183 20.08 -10.80 4.63
N GLN A 184 21.21 -10.39 4.07
CA GLN A 184 22.01 -9.27 4.56
C GLN A 184 21.88 -8.08 3.60
N LEU A 185 21.73 -6.90 4.19
CA LEU A 185 21.88 -5.62 3.51
C LEU A 185 22.98 -4.84 4.28
N SER A 186 24.24 -5.05 3.91
CA SER A 186 25.38 -4.46 4.57
C SER A 186 26.06 -3.34 3.76
N GLY A 187 25.81 -3.31 2.47
CA GLY A 187 26.28 -2.28 1.54
C GLY A 187 25.13 -1.43 0.98
N LYS A 188 25.48 -0.47 0.17
CA LYS A 188 24.53 0.40 -0.53
C LYS A 188 23.97 -0.34 -1.75
N ALA A 189 22.71 -0.74 -1.68
CA ALA A 189 21.99 -1.31 -2.81
C ALA A 189 21.58 -0.18 -3.77
N ASP A 190 22.42 0.09 -4.78
CA ASP A 190 22.20 1.18 -5.73
C ASP A 190 21.22 0.76 -6.82
N LEU A 191 20.00 1.26 -6.72
CA LEU A 191 18.90 1.03 -7.66
C LEU A 191 19.01 1.92 -8.91
N ARG A 192 20.02 2.74 -8.98
CA ARG A 192 20.29 3.64 -10.11
C ARG A 192 19.05 4.49 -10.46
N VAL A 193 18.59 4.35 -11.69
CA VAL A 193 17.46 5.10 -12.25
C VAL A 193 16.23 4.23 -12.48
N ALA A 194 16.27 2.98 -12.06
CA ALA A 194 15.16 2.06 -12.21
C ALA A 194 14.04 2.33 -11.21
N ASN A 195 12.82 2.00 -11.59
CA ASN A 195 11.70 1.87 -10.68
C ASN A 195 11.69 0.42 -10.17
N VAL A 196 12.01 0.20 -8.90
CA VAL A 196 12.27 -1.14 -8.38
C VAL A 196 11.21 -1.57 -7.37
N THR A 197 10.73 -2.78 -7.52
CA THR A 197 9.94 -3.49 -6.51
C THR A 197 10.79 -4.63 -5.92
N ILE A 198 10.98 -4.64 -4.59
CA ILE A 198 11.56 -5.77 -3.86
C ILE A 198 10.47 -6.34 -2.96
N ARG A 199 10.11 -7.59 -3.19
CA ARG A 199 9.06 -8.24 -2.41
C ARG A 199 9.54 -9.52 -1.75
N GLY A 200 9.00 -9.80 -0.60
CA GLY A 200 9.07 -11.09 0.04
C GLY A 200 7.81 -11.93 -0.21
N ASP A 201 7.69 -13.01 0.53
CA ASP A 201 6.47 -13.81 0.59
C ASP A 201 5.47 -13.20 1.59
N ARG A 202 4.21 -13.14 1.19
CA ARG A 202 3.14 -12.52 2.00
C ARG A 202 2.87 -13.29 3.30
N TYR A 203 3.00 -14.61 3.28
CA TYR A 203 2.64 -15.49 4.38
C TYR A 203 3.82 -15.92 5.22
N ASN A 204 5.01 -16.00 4.59
CA ASN A 204 6.27 -16.36 5.24
C ASN A 204 7.33 -15.30 4.92
N ARG A 205 7.27 -14.16 5.60
CA ARG A 205 8.11 -13.01 5.26
C ARG A 205 9.60 -13.30 5.44
N PRO A 206 10.44 -12.99 4.44
CA PRO A 206 11.88 -13.04 4.62
C PRO A 206 12.36 -11.98 5.62
N LEU A 207 13.46 -12.26 6.28
CA LEU A 207 14.15 -11.35 7.17
C LEU A 207 15.31 -10.68 6.43
N VAL A 208 15.39 -9.36 6.45
CA VAL A 208 16.56 -8.59 6.01
C VAL A 208 17.22 -7.96 7.23
N VAL A 209 18.44 -8.40 7.52
CA VAL A 209 19.29 -7.80 8.55
C VAL A 209 20.08 -6.66 7.91
N VAL A 210 19.83 -5.45 8.39
CA VAL A 210 20.51 -4.24 7.92
C VAL A 210 21.68 -3.94 8.84
N SER A 211 22.89 -3.82 8.29
CA SER A 211 24.12 -3.55 9.04
C SER A 211 25.06 -2.65 8.26
N ASN A 212 26.11 -2.17 8.90
CA ASN A 212 27.15 -1.32 8.30
C ASN A 212 26.56 -0.11 7.52
N GLU A 213 26.80 -0.03 6.21
CA GLU A 213 26.28 1.01 5.33
C GLU A 213 24.97 0.61 4.61
N GLY A 214 24.30 -0.43 5.10
CA GLY A 214 23.12 -1.01 4.48
C GLY A 214 22.00 0.00 4.27
N THR A 215 21.72 0.30 3.00
CA THR A 215 20.62 1.19 2.57
C THR A 215 20.27 0.91 1.12
N PHE A 216 19.03 1.18 0.75
CA PHE A 216 18.63 1.24 -0.66
C PHE A 216 18.81 2.66 -1.19
N LEU A 217 19.71 2.83 -2.18
CA LEU A 217 19.83 4.11 -2.88
C LEU A 217 18.83 4.17 -4.02
N ASN A 218 18.02 5.23 -4.06
CA ASN A 218 16.92 5.37 -5.01
C ASN A 218 16.96 6.74 -5.69
N GLN A 219 16.51 6.81 -6.95
CA GLN A 219 16.29 8.07 -7.66
C GLN A 219 14.94 8.14 -8.39
N ASN A 220 14.28 7.00 -8.63
CA ASN A 220 13.08 6.96 -9.46
C ASN A 220 11.85 6.39 -8.77
N GLY A 221 11.99 5.32 -8.00
CA GLY A 221 10.91 4.68 -7.28
C GLY A 221 11.36 3.37 -6.64
N LEU A 222 10.82 3.08 -5.46
CA LEU A 222 11.11 1.85 -4.72
C LEU A 222 9.89 1.40 -3.95
N VAL A 223 9.46 0.18 -4.20
CA VAL A 223 8.41 -0.48 -3.44
C VAL A 223 9.01 -1.67 -2.68
N LEU A 224 8.91 -1.65 -1.36
CA LEU A 224 9.29 -2.75 -0.48
C LEU A 224 8.01 -3.40 0.06
N ARG A 225 7.83 -4.73 -0.16
CA ARG A 225 6.60 -5.44 0.26
C ARG A 225 6.91 -6.74 0.98
N TYR A 226 6.15 -7.02 2.03
CA TYR A 226 6.16 -8.31 2.73
C TYR A 226 7.54 -8.71 3.25
N ILE A 227 8.29 -7.75 3.78
CA ILE A 227 9.65 -7.95 4.27
C ILE A 227 9.72 -7.55 5.74
N ASN A 228 10.41 -8.36 6.53
CA ASN A 228 10.82 -8.02 7.89
C ASN A 228 12.23 -7.43 7.85
N PHE A 229 12.42 -6.25 8.42
CA PHE A 229 13.73 -5.59 8.55
C PHE A 229 14.16 -5.55 10.00
N ASP A 230 15.35 -6.07 10.30
CA ASP A 230 16.03 -5.88 11.57
C ASP A 230 17.16 -4.88 11.39
N MET A 231 17.04 -3.72 12.01
CA MET A 231 18.01 -2.64 11.94
C MET A 231 18.84 -2.52 13.25
N THR A 232 18.88 -3.56 14.07
CA THR A 232 19.59 -3.56 15.35
C THR A 232 21.10 -3.27 15.16
N GLU A 233 21.69 -3.79 14.10
CA GLU A 233 23.10 -3.60 13.76
C GLU A 233 23.34 -2.47 12.75
N ALA A 234 22.28 -1.76 12.36
CA ALA A 234 22.41 -0.65 11.44
C ALA A 234 23.08 0.54 12.12
N PRO A 235 24.05 1.18 11.49
CA PRO A 235 24.53 2.48 11.93
C PRO A 235 23.43 3.53 11.72
N LEU A 236 23.74 4.80 11.99
CA LEU A 236 22.80 5.92 11.87
C LEU A 236 22.42 6.24 10.40
N THR A 237 22.23 5.23 9.57
CA THR A 237 21.78 5.34 8.18
C THR A 237 20.27 5.21 8.08
N SER A 238 19.69 5.68 6.98
CA SER A 238 18.28 5.45 6.64
C SER A 238 18.14 4.15 5.86
N LEU A 239 16.97 3.49 5.98
CA LEU A 239 16.66 2.30 5.19
C LEU A 239 16.62 2.63 3.69
N ILE A 240 16.04 3.78 3.33
CA ILE A 240 15.95 4.27 1.96
C ILE A 240 16.63 5.65 1.90
N THR A 241 17.61 5.78 1.03
CA THR A 241 18.33 7.03 0.82
C THR A 241 18.21 7.48 -0.63
N ILE A 242 17.83 8.72 -0.84
CA ILE A 242 17.88 9.32 -2.17
C ILE A 242 19.29 9.85 -2.40
N ASN A 243 19.94 9.35 -3.43
CA ASN A 243 21.34 9.64 -3.72
C ASN A 243 21.59 11.13 -4.05
N GLY A 244 22.74 11.65 -3.65
CA GLY A 244 23.19 13.00 -4.00
C GLY A 244 23.57 13.17 -5.48
N ASP A 245 24.03 12.11 -6.16
CA ASP A 245 24.33 12.11 -7.59
C ASP A 245 23.03 11.98 -8.41
N ALA A 246 22.37 13.11 -8.63
CA ALA A 246 21.11 13.15 -9.31
C ALA A 246 21.25 13.00 -10.83
N ASP A 247 20.51 12.07 -11.41
CA ASP A 247 20.41 11.92 -12.85
C ASP A 247 19.59 13.05 -13.48
N ALA A 248 20.10 13.66 -14.53
CA ALA A 248 19.48 14.80 -15.20
C ALA A 248 18.06 14.52 -15.70
N ARG A 249 17.70 13.25 -15.95
CA ARG A 249 16.35 12.85 -16.37
C ARG A 249 15.27 13.20 -15.36
N PHE A 250 15.63 13.31 -14.08
CA PHE A 250 14.71 13.63 -12.99
C PHE A 250 14.71 15.10 -12.60
N SER A 251 15.48 15.94 -13.32
CA SER A 251 15.46 17.38 -13.08
C SER A 251 14.11 17.99 -13.47
N THR A 252 13.71 19.04 -12.77
CA THR A 252 12.49 19.79 -13.10
C THR A 252 12.51 20.29 -14.55
N GLU A 253 13.68 20.65 -15.08
CA GLU A 253 13.85 21.06 -16.49
C GLU A 253 13.53 19.90 -17.45
N ALA A 254 14.14 18.73 -17.26
CA ALA A 254 13.90 17.56 -18.11
C ALA A 254 12.45 17.08 -18.04
N LEU A 255 11.79 17.24 -16.89
CA LEU A 255 10.38 16.89 -16.68
C LEU A 255 9.40 17.98 -17.20
N GLY A 256 9.91 19.07 -17.76
CA GLY A 256 9.09 20.17 -18.28
C GLY A 256 8.31 20.92 -17.20
N ILE A 257 8.73 20.84 -15.95
CA ILE A 257 8.11 21.54 -14.83
C ILE A 257 8.67 22.96 -14.83
N LYS A 258 7.83 23.93 -15.13
CA LYS A 258 8.22 25.33 -15.18
C LYS A 258 8.56 25.81 -13.77
N ALA A 259 9.83 26.15 -13.55
CA ALA A 259 10.25 26.76 -12.30
C ALA A 259 9.47 28.09 -12.05
N MET A 260 8.89 28.22 -10.87
CA MET A 260 8.31 29.49 -10.45
C MET A 260 9.40 30.39 -9.91
N ALA A 261 9.69 31.48 -10.65
CA ALA A 261 10.42 32.71 -10.27
C ALA A 261 11.79 32.60 -9.56
N ASP A 262 12.70 33.28 -10.12
CA ASP A 262 13.91 34.05 -9.72
C ASP A 262 14.87 33.53 -8.62
N ASN A 263 14.61 32.52 -7.84
CA ASN A 263 15.55 31.99 -6.84
C ASN A 263 15.39 30.48 -6.58
N VAL A 264 14.73 29.75 -7.44
CA VAL A 264 14.62 28.30 -7.28
C VAL A 264 15.86 27.66 -7.88
N LYS A 265 16.65 27.06 -7.02
CA LYS A 265 17.75 26.19 -7.39
C LYS A 265 17.20 24.93 -8.05
N ASP A 266 17.97 24.31 -8.92
CA ASP A 266 17.59 23.10 -9.63
C ASP A 266 17.10 22.04 -8.67
N GLY A 267 15.95 21.46 -8.98
CA GLY A 267 15.35 20.39 -8.19
C GLY A 267 15.21 19.11 -9.01
N TYR A 268 15.15 18.01 -8.31
CA TYR A 268 14.96 16.69 -8.88
C TYR A 268 13.74 16.03 -8.25
N ILE A 269 13.04 15.22 -9.02
CA ILE A 269 11.78 14.60 -8.55
C ILE A 269 11.85 13.10 -8.69
N VAL A 270 11.61 12.39 -7.57
CA VAL A 270 11.34 10.96 -7.57
C VAL A 270 9.93 10.76 -8.11
N MET A 271 9.82 10.24 -9.33
CA MET A 271 8.57 10.24 -10.10
C MET A 271 7.64 9.08 -9.75
N ASN A 272 8.19 7.92 -9.39
CA ASN A 272 7.43 6.75 -8.99
C ASN A 272 7.33 6.64 -7.47
N PRO A 273 6.40 5.84 -6.94
CA PRO A 273 6.22 5.73 -5.50
C PRO A 273 7.46 5.23 -4.76
N VAL A 274 7.73 5.80 -3.59
CA VAL A 274 8.59 5.20 -2.56
C VAL A 274 7.66 4.66 -1.49
N SER A 275 7.56 3.33 -1.41
CA SER A 275 6.54 2.65 -0.61
C SER A 275 7.11 1.57 0.28
N LEU A 276 6.55 1.47 1.50
CA LEU A 276 6.63 0.30 2.36
C LEU A 276 5.23 -0.27 2.51
N GLU A 277 5.02 -1.52 2.14
CA GLU A 277 3.71 -2.15 2.15
C GLU A 277 3.77 -3.50 2.87
N SER A 278 3.02 -3.63 3.95
CA SER A 278 3.01 -4.84 4.77
C SER A 278 4.42 -5.26 5.26
N CYS A 279 5.25 -4.30 5.62
CA CYS A 279 6.60 -4.51 6.16
C CYS A 279 6.63 -4.31 7.68
N ASN A 280 7.54 -5.01 8.34
CA ASN A 280 7.83 -4.80 9.75
C ASN A 280 9.27 -4.33 9.91
N LEU A 281 9.48 -3.20 10.58
CA LEU A 281 10.80 -2.60 10.79
C LEU A 281 11.10 -2.55 12.28
N ARG A 282 12.16 -3.21 12.73
CA ARG A 282 12.59 -3.24 14.13
C ARG A 282 13.88 -2.47 14.32
N ASN A 283 13.99 -1.73 15.43
CA ASN A 283 15.15 -0.96 15.86
C ASN A 283 15.65 0.07 14.85
N VAL A 284 14.72 0.80 14.21
CA VAL A 284 15.09 1.90 13.29
C VAL A 284 15.86 2.99 14.05
N PRO A 285 17.18 3.14 13.83
CA PRO A 285 17.99 4.05 14.65
C PRO A 285 17.97 5.49 14.17
N SER A 286 17.58 5.73 12.93
CA SER A 286 17.59 7.04 12.28
C SER A 286 16.31 7.27 11.47
N SER A 287 16.40 7.54 10.19
CA SER A 287 15.27 7.75 9.30
C SER A 287 14.84 6.46 8.60
N ILE A 288 13.56 6.37 8.22
CA ILE A 288 13.11 5.36 7.26
C ILE A 288 13.54 5.79 5.85
N ILE A 289 13.22 7.05 5.51
CA ILE A 289 13.54 7.67 4.22
C ILE A 289 14.32 8.94 4.50
N ALA A 290 15.46 9.11 3.83
CA ALA A 290 16.23 10.34 3.88
C ALA A 290 16.71 10.76 2.48
N THR A 291 16.86 12.06 2.27
CA THR A 291 17.49 12.60 1.08
C THR A 291 18.94 12.98 1.38
N GLY A 292 19.85 12.59 0.50
CA GLY A 292 21.22 13.14 0.47
C GLY A 292 21.25 14.53 -0.14
N ALA A 293 22.24 15.34 0.23
CA ALA A 293 22.48 16.63 -0.41
C ALA A 293 22.82 16.42 -1.89
N VAL A 294 22.15 17.16 -2.77
CA VAL A 294 22.52 17.23 -4.18
C VAL A 294 23.39 18.45 -4.38
N ASN A 295 24.61 18.28 -4.81
CA ASN A 295 25.60 19.35 -5.06
C ASN A 295 25.62 20.45 -3.99
N GLU A 296 26.69 20.68 -3.36
CA GLU A 296 26.90 21.61 -2.25
C GLU A 296 25.96 22.83 -2.24
N GLY A 297 24.82 22.71 -1.59
CA GLY A 297 23.93 23.82 -1.25
C GLY A 297 23.04 24.38 -2.37
N THR A 298 22.83 23.69 -3.52
CA THR A 298 22.09 24.30 -4.63
C THR A 298 20.85 23.56 -5.08
N SER A 299 20.73 22.27 -4.91
CA SER A 299 19.59 21.49 -5.39
C SER A 299 19.10 20.48 -4.37
N GLY A 300 17.86 19.98 -4.53
CA GLY A 300 17.27 19.04 -3.62
C GLY A 300 16.30 18.10 -4.32
N TRP A 301 15.72 17.18 -3.54
CA TRP A 301 14.78 16.18 -4.00
C TRP A 301 13.35 16.45 -3.54
N ALA A 302 12.40 16.23 -4.42
CA ALA A 302 10.98 16.10 -4.07
C ALA A 302 10.45 14.74 -4.51
N PHE A 303 9.33 14.32 -3.94
CA PHE A 303 8.69 13.04 -4.20
C PHE A 303 7.29 13.24 -4.73
N LYS A 304 6.93 12.53 -5.80
CA LYS A 304 5.55 12.46 -6.25
C LYS A 304 4.68 11.69 -5.24
N ASN A 305 5.19 10.59 -4.69
CA ASN A 305 4.40 9.77 -3.77
C ASN A 305 5.30 9.06 -2.75
N ILE A 306 4.94 9.20 -1.48
CA ILE A 306 5.46 8.36 -0.38
C ILE A 306 4.28 7.64 0.24
N ARG A 307 4.38 6.30 0.38
CA ARG A 307 3.34 5.48 0.99
C ARG A 307 3.92 4.53 2.03
N ILE A 308 3.29 4.48 3.20
CA ILE A 308 3.54 3.46 4.22
C ILE A 308 2.18 2.87 4.60
N ASP A 309 1.97 1.60 4.30
CA ASP A 309 0.69 0.95 4.48
C ASP A 309 0.86 -0.42 5.14
N ASN A 310 0.02 -0.70 6.13
CA ASN A 310 -0.01 -1.96 6.86
C ASN A 310 1.36 -2.37 7.46
N CYS A 311 2.09 -1.39 8.02
CA CYS A 311 3.43 -1.59 8.59
C CYS A 311 3.43 -1.48 10.12
N VAL A 312 4.38 -2.19 10.75
CA VAL A 312 4.80 -1.91 12.13
C VAL A 312 6.22 -1.39 12.11
N VAL A 313 6.41 -0.18 12.59
CA VAL A 313 7.71 0.50 12.62
C VAL A 313 8.08 0.83 14.06
N GLN A 314 9.05 0.11 14.57
CA GLN A 314 9.62 0.36 15.88
C GLN A 314 10.92 1.14 15.73
N PHE A 315 10.91 2.34 16.26
CA PHE A 315 12.11 3.17 16.37
C PHE A 315 12.86 2.87 17.66
N ASN A 316 14.17 2.84 17.57
CA ASN A 316 15.07 2.93 18.69
C ASN A 316 16.05 4.07 18.38
N LYS A 317 15.55 5.30 18.41
CA LYS A 317 16.24 6.47 17.89
C LYS A 317 17.52 6.74 18.64
N ALA A 318 18.60 6.80 17.89
CA ALA A 318 19.92 7.18 18.39
C ALA A 318 20.31 8.65 18.04
N ASN A 319 19.42 9.34 17.33
CA ASN A 319 19.57 10.75 16.95
C ASN A 319 18.21 11.43 16.75
N SER A 320 18.20 12.73 16.57
CA SER A 320 17.00 13.56 16.35
C SER A 320 16.55 13.63 14.89
N LYS A 321 17.12 12.84 13.98
CA LYS A 321 16.71 12.83 12.57
C LYS A 321 15.24 12.42 12.44
N PRO A 322 14.47 13.08 11.58
CA PRO A 322 13.08 12.71 11.33
C PRO A 322 12.92 11.31 10.76
N ALA A 323 11.75 10.70 10.94
CA ALA A 323 11.45 9.42 10.31
C ALA A 323 11.46 9.53 8.77
N ILE A 324 10.93 10.66 8.24
CA ILE A 324 11.06 11.04 6.83
C ILE A 324 11.82 12.37 6.80
N SER A 325 13.09 12.33 6.37
CA SER A 325 14.02 13.45 6.43
C SER A 325 14.37 13.97 5.04
N LEU A 326 13.90 15.17 4.73
CA LEU A 326 14.34 15.97 3.59
C LEU A 326 15.19 17.14 4.07
N GLU A 327 15.94 16.96 5.16
CA GLU A 327 16.66 18.04 5.84
C GLU A 327 17.88 18.53 5.07
N ASP A 328 18.53 17.63 4.33
CA ASP A 328 19.76 17.94 3.62
C ASP A 328 19.50 18.58 2.24
N ASN A 329 18.23 18.88 1.93
CA ASN A 329 17.84 19.55 0.69
C ASN A 329 17.86 21.07 0.84
N TRP A 330 18.77 21.70 0.16
CA TRP A 330 18.92 23.14 0.15
C TRP A 330 18.10 23.78 -1.00
N GLY A 331 17.07 24.53 -0.63
CA GLY A 331 16.30 25.33 -1.60
C GLY A 331 15.20 24.59 -2.37
N PHE A 332 15.14 23.25 -2.26
CA PHE A 332 14.14 22.45 -2.94
C PHE A 332 13.82 21.19 -2.12
N ALA A 333 12.61 21.06 -1.62
CA ALA A 333 12.14 19.88 -0.90
C ALA A 333 10.62 19.80 -0.95
N GLY A 334 10.05 18.62 -1.09
CA GLY A 334 8.60 18.45 -1.04
C GLY A 334 8.14 17.03 -1.26
N ILE A 335 6.91 16.78 -0.86
CA ILE A 335 6.18 15.54 -1.13
C ILE A 335 4.81 15.95 -1.66
N GLU A 336 4.48 15.58 -2.89
CA GLU A 336 3.18 15.92 -3.47
C GLU A 336 2.08 15.11 -2.78
N ARG A 337 2.27 13.80 -2.62
CA ARG A 337 1.34 12.93 -1.92
C ARG A 337 2.05 12.06 -0.91
N MET A 338 1.61 12.13 0.35
CA MET A 338 2.04 11.22 1.40
C MET A 338 0.83 10.48 1.96
N THR A 339 0.92 9.17 2.03
CA THR A 339 -0.15 8.31 2.56
C THR A 339 0.42 7.37 3.62
N LEU A 340 -0.07 7.49 4.83
CA LEU A 340 0.22 6.59 5.94
C LEU A 340 -1.09 5.93 6.35
N THR A 341 -1.18 4.60 6.22
CA THR A 341 -2.44 3.89 6.49
C THR A 341 -2.18 2.59 7.25
N ASN A 342 -3.13 2.20 8.09
CA ASN A 342 -3.18 0.89 8.76
C ASN A 342 -1.85 0.51 9.44
N SER A 343 -1.18 1.47 10.04
CA SER A 343 0.20 1.29 10.49
C SER A 343 0.41 1.75 11.93
N THR A 344 1.32 1.07 12.61
CA THR A 344 1.76 1.42 13.95
C THR A 344 3.20 1.91 13.92
N PHE A 345 3.41 3.09 14.48
CA PHE A 345 4.71 3.73 14.65
C PHE A 345 4.95 3.94 16.15
N TYR A 346 6.02 3.38 16.70
CA TYR A 346 6.34 3.59 18.11
C TYR A 346 7.84 3.70 18.36
N ASN A 347 8.22 4.38 19.42
CA ASN A 347 9.62 4.64 19.75
C ASN A 347 9.95 4.14 21.16
N LEU A 348 11.02 3.37 21.28
CA LEU A 348 11.52 2.86 22.56
C LEU A 348 12.51 3.83 23.22
N ALA A 349 13.21 4.62 22.42
CA ALA A 349 14.20 5.57 22.94
C ALA A 349 13.53 6.87 23.41
N ASP A 350 14.07 7.47 24.47
CA ASP A 350 13.67 8.78 24.93
C ASP A 350 14.37 9.90 24.12
N PHE A 351 14.16 9.88 22.81
CA PHE A 351 14.75 10.84 21.89
C PHE A 351 13.67 11.68 21.24
N LYS A 352 13.77 12.99 21.34
CA LYS A 352 12.88 13.91 20.65
C LYS A 352 13.18 13.91 19.16
N CYS A 353 12.24 13.45 18.35
CA CYS A 353 12.37 13.49 16.89
C CYS A 353 11.06 13.97 16.26
N ARG A 354 11.15 14.41 15.03
CA ARG A 354 9.99 14.70 14.19
C ARG A 354 9.66 13.48 13.33
N PHE A 355 8.43 13.38 12.87
CA PHE A 355 8.10 12.37 11.88
C PHE A 355 8.54 12.80 10.48
N LEU A 356 8.24 14.05 10.12
CA LEU A 356 8.57 14.60 8.81
C LEU A 356 9.25 15.97 8.95
N ARG A 357 10.31 16.20 8.20
CA ARG A 357 10.94 17.52 8.12
C ARG A 357 11.51 17.78 6.73
N TYR A 358 11.26 18.98 6.23
CA TYR A 358 11.96 19.58 5.10
C TYR A 358 13.09 20.47 5.61
N GLY A 359 14.22 20.48 4.92
CA GLY A 359 15.33 21.40 5.23
C GLY A 359 14.93 22.86 5.00
N VAL A 360 14.08 23.12 4.04
CA VAL A 360 13.55 24.45 3.72
C VAL A 360 12.04 24.44 3.60
N ARG A 361 11.41 25.58 3.88
CA ARG A 361 9.99 25.78 3.60
C ARG A 361 9.82 25.98 2.08
N MET A 362 9.14 25.06 1.45
CA MET A 362 8.91 25.08 0.02
C MET A 362 7.42 25.03 -0.32
N GLN A 363 7.02 25.78 -1.35
CA GLN A 363 5.66 25.73 -1.88
C GLN A 363 5.52 24.57 -2.86
N PRO A 364 4.38 23.82 -2.86
CA PRO A 364 4.15 22.70 -3.78
C PRO A 364 4.37 23.09 -5.24
N GLU A 365 3.95 24.29 -5.63
CA GLU A 365 4.09 24.77 -7.00
C GLU A 365 5.54 24.91 -7.48
N ARG A 366 6.49 25.05 -6.55
CA ARG A 366 7.92 25.11 -6.89
C ARG A 366 8.46 23.76 -7.36
N ALA A 367 7.95 22.67 -6.77
CA ALA A 367 8.38 21.33 -7.12
C ALA A 367 7.54 20.71 -8.24
N PHE A 368 6.24 20.97 -8.24
CA PHE A 368 5.30 20.19 -9.04
C PHE A 368 4.56 21.01 -10.09
N GLY A 369 4.85 22.30 -10.18
CA GLY A 369 4.28 23.21 -11.17
C GLY A 369 3.09 24.03 -10.70
N PRO A 370 2.63 25.00 -11.49
CA PRO A 370 1.57 25.94 -11.14
C PRO A 370 0.27 25.24 -10.75
N GLY A 371 -0.33 25.63 -9.63
CA GLY A 371 -1.58 25.08 -9.11
C GLY A 371 -1.41 23.75 -8.36
N ALA A 372 -0.19 23.24 -8.22
CA ALA A 372 0.06 22.01 -7.46
C ALA A 372 -0.26 22.18 -5.97
N THR A 373 -0.76 21.11 -5.38
CA THR A 373 -1.04 21.00 -3.93
C THR A 373 -0.25 19.83 -3.35
N THR A 374 0.03 19.90 -2.07
CA THR A 374 0.58 18.80 -1.28
C THR A 374 -0.56 18.11 -0.55
N GLN A 375 -0.71 16.82 -0.71
CA GLN A 375 -1.76 16.02 -0.09
C GLN A 375 -1.14 15.03 0.89
N HIS A 376 -1.44 15.17 2.17
CA HIS A 376 -1.00 14.24 3.19
C HIS A 376 -2.20 13.57 3.86
N SER A 377 -2.21 12.24 3.85
CA SER A 377 -3.27 11.42 4.43
C SER A 377 -2.70 10.50 5.49
N LEU A 378 -3.22 10.59 6.70
CA LEU A 378 -2.95 9.71 7.83
C LEU A 378 -4.28 9.06 8.22
N THR A 379 -4.40 7.76 8.07
CA THR A 379 -5.69 7.07 8.29
C THR A 379 -5.46 5.73 8.97
N TYR A 380 -6.20 5.46 10.04
CA TYR A 380 -6.09 4.22 10.80
C TYR A 380 -4.65 3.93 11.28
N CYS A 381 -3.97 4.94 11.80
CA CYS A 381 -2.61 4.79 12.30
C CYS A 381 -2.56 4.95 13.82
N THR A 382 -1.63 4.25 14.45
CA THR A 382 -1.27 4.41 15.86
C THR A 382 0.15 4.98 15.95
N PHE A 383 0.29 6.16 16.53
CA PHE A 383 1.57 6.80 16.82
C PHE A 383 1.79 6.81 18.32
N TYR A 384 2.85 6.17 18.78
CA TYR A 384 3.17 6.07 20.21
C TYR A 384 4.60 6.57 20.46
N LYS A 385 4.74 7.66 21.17
CA LYS A 385 6.02 8.31 21.55
C LYS A 385 6.97 8.61 20.38
N THR A 386 6.45 8.74 19.16
CA THR A 386 7.28 8.93 17.97
C THR A 386 7.82 10.35 17.79
N PHE A 387 7.23 11.34 18.48
CA PHE A 387 7.58 12.77 18.33
C PHE A 387 7.59 13.51 19.66
N THR A 388 8.02 12.86 20.72
CA THR A 388 7.99 13.42 22.07
C THR A 388 8.65 14.80 22.15
N GLY A 389 7.86 15.80 22.59
CA GLY A 389 8.33 17.15 22.90
C GLY A 389 8.67 18.05 21.72
N ASP A 390 8.44 17.63 20.47
CA ASP A 390 8.65 18.46 19.28
C ASP A 390 7.49 18.34 18.29
N GLN A 391 7.58 19.03 17.17
CA GLN A 391 6.53 19.09 16.15
C GLN A 391 6.48 17.79 15.34
N PHE A 392 5.28 17.35 14.96
CA PHE A 392 5.10 16.24 14.03
C PHE A 392 5.85 16.47 12.72
N ALA A 393 5.68 17.64 12.15
CA ALA A 393 6.37 18.06 10.94
C ALA A 393 6.87 19.51 11.07
N ASN A 394 7.93 19.84 10.36
CA ASN A 394 8.50 21.17 10.31
C ASN A 394 8.88 21.57 8.89
N ASN A 395 8.93 22.87 8.66
CA ASN A 395 9.22 23.51 7.36
C ASN A 395 8.25 23.12 6.24
N MET A 396 7.07 22.61 6.59
CA MET A 396 6.00 22.40 5.62
C MET A 396 5.48 23.74 5.15
N ASP A 397 5.25 23.88 3.87
CA ASP A 397 4.53 25.02 3.37
C ASP A 397 3.07 24.97 3.84
N ASN A 398 2.57 26.13 4.16
CA ASN A 398 1.22 26.28 4.68
C ASN A 398 0.19 26.54 3.57
N SER A 399 0.63 27.07 2.43
CA SER A 399 -0.22 27.27 1.27
C SER A 399 -0.23 26.04 0.37
N GLY A 400 -1.39 25.51 0.07
CA GLY A 400 -1.54 24.33 -0.80
C GLY A 400 -1.34 22.98 -0.09
N LEU A 401 -1.11 22.91 1.23
CA LEU A 401 -1.17 21.65 1.96
C LEU A 401 -2.63 21.29 2.27
N VAL A 402 -3.01 20.09 1.86
CA VAL A 402 -4.27 19.45 2.23
C VAL A 402 -3.94 18.26 3.15
N ALA A 403 -4.31 18.36 4.42
CA ALA A 403 -4.08 17.32 5.42
C ALA A 403 -5.40 16.58 5.72
N THR A 404 -5.41 15.26 5.52
CA THR A 404 -6.52 14.37 5.90
C THR A 404 -6.05 13.46 7.02
N ILE A 405 -6.68 13.54 8.20
CA ILE A 405 -6.27 12.77 9.39
C ILE A 405 -7.50 12.15 10.02
N ASN A 406 -7.66 10.84 9.86
CA ASN A 406 -8.87 10.15 10.29
C ASN A 406 -8.52 8.86 11.02
N HIS A 407 -9.27 8.56 12.09
CA HIS A 407 -9.18 7.32 12.88
C HIS A 407 -7.75 7.03 13.37
N CYS A 408 -7.00 8.07 13.76
CA CYS A 408 -5.64 7.94 14.26
C CYS A 408 -5.57 8.08 15.78
N ILE A 409 -4.63 7.36 16.41
CA ILE A 409 -4.26 7.54 17.81
C ILE A 409 -2.89 8.23 17.87
N PHE A 410 -2.80 9.30 18.62
CA PHE A 410 -1.57 10.03 18.91
C PHE A 410 -1.29 10.02 20.40
N TYR A 411 -0.36 9.16 20.82
CA TYR A 411 0.01 9.00 22.23
C TYR A 411 1.37 9.66 22.48
N ASP A 412 1.42 10.55 23.46
CA ASP A 412 2.59 11.31 23.87
C ASP A 412 3.18 12.21 22.77
N ILE A 413 2.28 12.82 21.97
CA ILE A 413 2.64 13.72 20.87
C ILE A 413 2.06 15.10 21.15
N ASN A 414 2.94 16.04 21.54
CA ASN A 414 2.52 17.33 22.05
C ASN A 414 2.17 18.38 20.98
N ARG A 415 2.83 18.35 19.82
CA ARG A 415 2.78 19.44 18.85
C ARG A 415 2.32 19.00 17.45
N LEU A 416 1.25 18.21 17.41
CA LEU A 416 0.60 17.83 16.16
C LEU A 416 -0.02 19.03 15.42
N ASP A 417 -0.42 20.07 16.18
CA ASP A 417 -1.07 21.27 15.69
C ASP A 417 -0.28 22.03 14.63
N GLN A 418 1.04 22.04 14.71
CA GLN A 418 1.87 22.76 13.73
C GLN A 418 1.88 22.12 12.36
N TYR A 419 1.54 20.86 12.28
CA TYR A 419 1.35 20.17 11.01
C TYR A 419 0.03 20.53 10.33
N CYS A 420 -1.04 20.57 11.11
CA CYS A 420 -2.40 20.61 10.60
C CYS A 420 -3.02 22.01 10.54
N PHE A 421 -2.58 22.92 11.41
CA PHE A 421 -3.27 24.19 11.66
C PHE A 421 -2.47 25.42 11.28
N ARG A 422 -1.45 25.30 10.45
CA ARG A 422 -0.74 26.46 9.94
C ARG A 422 -1.61 27.24 8.97
N SER A 423 -1.32 28.54 8.85
CA SER A 423 -2.00 29.43 7.91
C SER A 423 -1.90 28.89 6.48
N GLY A 424 -3.01 28.78 5.78
CA GLY A 424 -3.09 28.25 4.42
C GLY A 424 -3.21 26.73 4.29
N THR A 425 -3.15 25.97 5.40
CA THR A 425 -3.42 24.54 5.39
C THR A 425 -4.91 24.26 5.33
N SER A 426 -5.36 23.47 4.38
CA SER A 426 -6.69 22.88 4.36
C SER A 426 -6.66 21.56 5.12
N GLN A 427 -7.60 21.36 6.04
CA GLN A 427 -7.63 20.16 6.87
C GLN A 427 -9.00 19.50 6.86
N VAL A 428 -8.96 18.17 6.75
CA VAL A 428 -10.11 17.29 7.01
C VAL A 428 -9.69 16.30 8.10
N SER A 429 -10.44 16.27 9.20
CA SER A 429 -10.17 15.31 10.28
C SER A 429 -11.45 14.80 10.90
N SER A 430 -11.46 13.53 11.29
CA SER A 430 -12.54 12.88 12.01
C SER A 430 -12.02 11.74 12.89
N ASP A 431 -12.69 11.54 14.02
CA ASP A 431 -12.52 10.36 14.87
C ASP A 431 -11.06 10.06 15.26
N ASN A 432 -10.30 11.10 15.62
CA ASN A 432 -8.94 10.92 16.13
C ASN A 432 -8.93 11.01 17.66
N VAL A 433 -7.98 10.32 18.28
CA VAL A 433 -7.72 10.36 19.72
C VAL A 433 -6.29 10.83 19.97
N SER A 434 -6.13 11.73 20.94
CA SER A 434 -4.82 12.19 21.39
C SER A 434 -4.74 12.10 22.91
N TRP A 435 -3.56 11.74 23.43
CA TRP A 435 -3.30 11.64 24.86
C TRP A 435 -1.85 12.01 25.18
N LEU A 436 -1.64 12.75 26.27
CA LEU A 436 -0.30 12.99 26.83
C LEU A 436 -0.20 12.30 28.18
N ALA A 437 0.83 11.50 28.38
CA ALA A 437 1.13 10.88 29.67
C ALA A 437 1.75 11.91 30.63
N GLY A 438 1.26 11.97 31.87
CA GLY A 438 1.77 12.83 32.92
C GLY A 438 0.71 13.77 33.50
N ASP A 439 0.76 13.99 34.80
CA ASP A 439 -0.28 14.69 35.55
C ASP A 439 -0.40 16.20 35.23
N GLU A 440 0.64 16.83 34.67
CA GLU A 440 0.65 18.23 34.26
C GLU A 440 0.65 18.46 32.75
N ALA A 441 0.58 17.37 31.99
CA ALA A 441 0.60 17.44 30.54
C ALA A 441 -0.75 17.91 29.99
N SER A 442 -0.75 18.89 29.12
CA SER A 442 -1.95 19.37 28.43
C SER A 442 -1.73 19.44 26.94
N LEU A 443 -2.70 18.92 26.19
CA LEU A 443 -2.70 19.01 24.73
C LEU A 443 -2.84 20.49 24.30
N HIS A 444 -2.14 20.84 23.25
CA HIS A 444 -2.30 22.17 22.65
C HIS A 444 -3.71 22.36 22.11
N ASN A 445 -4.30 23.53 22.28
CA ASN A 445 -5.69 23.84 21.91
C ASN A 445 -6.04 23.48 20.46
N ASN A 446 -5.10 23.55 19.53
CA ASN A 446 -5.34 23.17 18.14
C ASN A 446 -5.43 21.64 17.95
N VAL A 447 -4.74 20.87 18.76
CA VAL A 447 -4.86 19.40 18.75
C VAL A 447 -6.26 18.98 19.16
N LEU A 448 -6.84 19.67 20.16
CA LEU A 448 -8.21 19.43 20.62
C LEU A 448 -9.29 19.76 19.57
N LYS A 449 -8.95 20.51 18.52
CA LYS A 449 -9.86 20.76 17.40
C LYS A 449 -9.95 19.60 16.40
N MET A 450 -8.98 18.70 16.43
CA MET A 450 -8.89 17.61 15.47
C MET A 450 -8.98 16.22 16.11
N SER A 451 -8.92 16.14 17.43
CA SER A 451 -8.92 14.87 18.17
C SER A 451 -9.63 15.01 19.50
N THR A 452 -10.18 13.90 19.97
CA THR A 452 -10.72 13.80 21.33
C THR A 452 -9.59 13.45 22.29
N GLU A 453 -9.50 14.18 23.41
CA GLU A 453 -8.54 13.90 24.48
C GLU A 453 -9.03 12.75 25.33
N VAL A 454 -8.47 11.57 25.11
CA VAL A 454 -8.79 10.34 25.84
C VAL A 454 -7.55 9.47 25.89
N ASP A 455 -7.24 8.87 27.05
CA ASP A 455 -6.26 7.80 27.14
C ASP A 455 -6.79 6.58 26.39
N PRO A 456 -6.11 6.12 25.32
CA PRO A 456 -6.51 4.91 24.61
C PRO A 456 -6.42 3.68 25.50
N ASN A 457 -5.72 3.74 26.62
CA ASN A 457 -5.56 2.65 27.61
C ASN A 457 -5.17 1.34 26.91
N PHE A 458 -4.00 1.31 26.28
CA PHE A 458 -3.55 0.15 25.52
C PHE A 458 -3.47 -1.11 26.38
N ALA A 459 -3.84 -2.24 25.81
CA ALA A 459 -3.78 -3.53 26.52
C ALA A 459 -2.33 -3.93 26.90
N GLY A 460 -1.33 -3.35 26.18
CA GLY A 460 0.10 -3.52 26.42
C GLY A 460 0.64 -4.93 26.15
N PRO A 461 1.95 -5.17 26.22
CA PRO A 461 2.98 -4.14 26.42
C PRO A 461 3.15 -3.21 25.21
N THR A 462 3.65 -1.97 25.45
CA THR A 462 3.88 -0.94 24.41
C THR A 462 5.33 -0.45 24.37
N THR A 463 6.16 -0.91 25.29
CA THR A 463 7.56 -0.48 25.48
C THR A 463 8.58 -1.57 25.18
N GLU A 464 8.16 -2.62 24.53
CA GLU A 464 8.99 -3.76 24.15
C GLU A 464 9.27 -3.76 22.65
N MET A 465 10.29 -4.52 22.25
CA MET A 465 10.47 -4.86 20.84
C MET A 465 9.40 -5.86 20.41
N PHE A 466 8.80 -5.67 19.27
CA PHE A 466 7.88 -6.66 18.74
C PHE A 466 8.65 -7.88 18.17
N ASN A 467 7.96 -9.00 18.11
CA ASN A 467 8.47 -10.17 17.39
C ASN A 467 8.34 -9.94 15.88
N LEU A 468 9.41 -10.08 15.13
CA LEU A 468 9.41 -9.88 13.66
C LEU A 468 8.48 -10.86 12.93
N ASP A 469 8.35 -12.09 13.42
CA ASP A 469 7.48 -13.10 12.83
C ASP A 469 6.00 -12.90 13.21
N ASP A 470 5.77 -12.33 14.38
CA ASP A 470 4.43 -11.99 14.89
C ASP A 470 4.47 -10.66 15.65
N PRO A 471 4.17 -9.52 14.98
CA PRO A 471 4.16 -8.23 15.66
C PRO A 471 3.23 -8.14 16.86
N LYS A 472 2.18 -8.95 16.91
CA LYS A 472 1.26 -9.01 18.07
C LYS A 472 1.84 -9.81 19.25
N GLY A 473 2.86 -10.63 19.00
CA GLY A 473 3.47 -11.48 20.02
C GLY A 473 4.37 -10.75 21.03
N GLY A 474 4.89 -9.57 20.68
CA GLY A 474 5.82 -8.79 21.52
C GLY A 474 5.23 -7.51 22.09
N VAL A 475 4.26 -6.92 21.41
CA VAL A 475 3.58 -5.67 21.78
C VAL A 475 2.08 -5.76 21.56
N ASN A 476 1.32 -4.92 22.25
CA ASN A 476 -0.13 -4.89 22.06
C ASN A 476 -0.65 -3.45 22.18
N PHE A 477 -0.89 -2.83 21.04
CA PHE A 477 -1.47 -1.49 20.95
C PHE A 477 -3.00 -1.52 20.79
N ARG A 478 -3.66 -2.59 21.20
CA ARG A 478 -5.12 -2.63 21.23
C ARG A 478 -5.65 -1.60 22.22
N PRO A 479 -6.39 -0.57 21.75
CA PRO A 479 -6.99 0.38 22.67
C PRO A 479 -8.16 -0.26 23.41
N GLN A 480 -8.33 0.13 24.69
CA GLN A 480 -9.43 -0.32 25.54
C GLN A 480 -10.46 0.79 25.78
N ALA A 481 -10.18 2.02 25.43
CA ALA A 481 -11.12 3.11 25.52
C ALA A 481 -12.32 2.90 24.60
N ALA A 482 -13.54 3.04 25.11
CA ALA A 482 -14.78 2.78 24.38
C ALA A 482 -14.85 3.52 23.04
N ILE A 483 -14.49 4.82 23.02
CA ILE A 483 -14.49 5.61 21.78
C ILE A 483 -13.58 5.01 20.69
N CYS A 484 -12.43 4.44 21.08
CA CYS A 484 -11.52 3.81 20.13
C CYS A 484 -12.08 2.49 19.60
N ILE A 485 -12.73 1.72 20.46
CA ILE A 485 -13.31 0.42 20.11
C ILE A 485 -14.52 0.62 19.19
N ASP A 486 -15.46 1.48 19.58
CA ASP A 486 -16.72 1.70 18.88
C ASP A 486 -16.51 2.27 17.48
N ASN A 487 -15.51 3.14 17.31
CA ASN A 487 -15.19 3.79 16.03
C ASN A 487 -13.96 3.18 15.33
N LYS A 488 -13.35 2.10 15.86
CA LYS A 488 -12.16 1.44 15.32
C LYS A 488 -11.01 2.42 15.05
N ILE A 489 -10.67 3.26 16.04
CA ILE A 489 -9.64 4.29 15.95
C ILE A 489 -8.27 3.67 16.23
N GLY A 490 -7.31 3.85 15.33
CA GLY A 490 -5.98 3.29 15.37
C GLY A 490 -5.76 2.22 14.31
N ASP A 491 -4.61 1.56 14.35
CA ASP A 491 -4.24 0.51 13.40
C ASP A 491 -5.18 -0.70 13.53
N PRO A 492 -5.85 -1.11 12.44
CA PRO A 492 -6.86 -2.17 12.45
C PRO A 492 -6.35 -3.53 12.96
N ARG A 493 -5.07 -3.83 12.77
CA ARG A 493 -4.48 -5.12 13.21
C ARG A 493 -4.67 -5.41 14.70
N TRP A 494 -4.83 -4.39 15.52
CA TRP A 494 -4.97 -4.54 16.97
C TRP A 494 -6.41 -4.86 17.41
N PHE A 495 -7.38 -4.76 16.51
CA PHE A 495 -8.79 -5.09 16.79
C PHE A 495 -9.16 -6.53 16.40
N GLU A 496 -8.30 -7.21 15.64
CA GLU A 496 -8.49 -8.58 15.17
C GLU A 496 -8.16 -9.65 16.23
#